data_9e44c90b70448b6a8231946f837a2469
#
_entry.id   9e44c90b70448b6a8231946f837a2469
#
_cell.length_a   1.000
_cell.length_b   1.000
_cell.length_c   1.000
_cell.angle_alpha   90.00
_cell.angle_beta   90.00
_cell.angle_gamma   90.00
#
_symmetry.space_group_name_H-M   'P 1'
#
loop_
_entity.id
_entity.type
_entity.pdbx_description
1 polymer ?
#
loop_
_entity_poly.entity_id
_entity_poly.type
_entity_poly.pdbx_seq_one_letter_code
_entity_poly.pdbx_strand_id
1 'polypeptide(L)'
;MAAMKSYGEFLGKRFMGYSNIIWVLGGDVQADAGGQYLDHYRSMAEGIITGITGETVPWDEVSPLWDNALMTYHPDGSPLINSSLWFHNDPWMDFNMIETHKSREKVYQAVQQDYAMDAPVKPTVMGEPDYEGSRPNMVTAGIHMRRQALHSFFAGAAGFTYGGKIDQDGNGPLWSPYNNWKEMLNMEGAGSMTNIKSFCLKHSWPDWIPVHDVIQSNAGEGENQKVAVFIPHKPLCLVYFPDNSAASLELASYFDETGDMDLQWYNPASDSYTERIKAAAIEGKLKVSPPDTWADAILIIRGK
;
A
#
# COMPACT_ATOMS: atom_id res chain seq x y z
N MET A 1 -15.52 -25.54 11.28
CA MET A 1 -16.57 -24.51 10.98
C MET A 1 -17.35 -24.12 12.23
N ALA A 2 -18.13 -24.97 12.92
CA ALA A 2 -18.93 -24.55 14.09
C ALA A 2 -18.13 -23.81 15.18
N ALA A 3 -16.94 -24.28 15.53
CA ALA A 3 -16.08 -23.61 16.52
C ALA A 3 -15.62 -22.20 16.07
N MET A 4 -15.33 -22.02 14.78
CA MET A 4 -14.93 -20.72 14.23
C MET A 4 -16.11 -19.74 14.23
N LYS A 5 -17.30 -20.20 13.88
CA LYS A 5 -18.53 -19.39 13.96
C LYS A 5 -18.83 -18.97 15.40
N SER A 6 -18.77 -19.90 16.35
CA SER A 6 -18.97 -19.58 17.77
C SER A 6 -17.92 -18.62 18.33
N TYR A 7 -16.68 -18.74 17.90
CA TYR A 7 -15.61 -17.82 18.29
C TYR A 7 -15.82 -16.43 17.69
N GLY A 8 -16.18 -16.36 16.41
CA GLY A 8 -16.54 -15.10 15.77
C GLY A 8 -17.73 -14.40 16.47
N GLU A 9 -18.77 -15.17 16.80
CA GLU A 9 -19.94 -14.65 17.52
C GLU A 9 -19.57 -14.11 18.91
N PHE A 10 -18.72 -14.82 19.64
CA PHE A 10 -18.19 -14.35 20.93
C PHE A 10 -17.46 -13.01 20.79
N LEU A 11 -16.57 -12.91 19.80
CA LEU A 11 -15.80 -11.69 19.57
C LEU A 11 -16.72 -10.54 19.12
N GLY A 12 -17.63 -10.79 18.18
CA GLY A 12 -18.62 -9.81 17.72
C GLY A 12 -19.45 -9.25 18.87
N LYS A 13 -20.01 -10.09 19.74
CA LYS A 13 -20.73 -9.65 20.96
C LYS A 13 -19.84 -8.88 21.93
N ARG A 14 -18.62 -9.31 22.10
CA ARG A 14 -17.65 -8.69 23.03
C ARG A 14 -17.34 -7.25 22.65
N PHE A 15 -17.25 -6.99 21.36
CA PHE A 15 -16.73 -5.71 20.84
C PHE A 15 -17.77 -4.88 20.09
N MET A 16 -19.03 -5.30 20.00
CA MET A 16 -20.10 -4.61 19.27
C MET A 16 -20.29 -3.13 19.62
N GLY A 17 -19.87 -2.71 20.83
CA GLY A 17 -19.96 -1.30 21.27
C GLY A 17 -18.84 -0.38 20.76
N TYR A 18 -17.89 -0.90 20.00
CA TYR A 18 -16.72 -0.16 19.52
C TYR A 18 -16.76 -0.01 18.00
N SER A 19 -16.97 1.20 17.51
CA SER A 19 -17.06 1.51 16.08
C SER A 19 -15.71 1.67 15.35
N ASN A 20 -14.61 1.61 16.08
CA ASN A 20 -13.25 1.82 15.56
C ASN A 20 -12.45 0.53 15.38
N ILE A 21 -13.14 -0.60 15.25
CA ILE A 21 -12.51 -1.91 15.03
C ILE A 21 -12.50 -2.24 13.55
N ILE A 22 -11.33 -2.67 13.06
CA ILE A 22 -11.16 -3.36 11.79
C ILE A 22 -10.90 -4.83 12.11
N TRP A 23 -11.69 -5.71 11.53
CA TRP A 23 -11.57 -7.14 11.75
C TRP A 23 -10.63 -7.74 10.69
N VAL A 24 -9.44 -8.11 11.12
CA VAL A 24 -8.44 -8.76 10.26
C VAL A 24 -8.43 -10.24 10.58
N LEU A 25 -8.99 -11.05 9.69
CA LEU A 25 -9.00 -12.49 9.82
C LEU A 25 -7.68 -13.06 9.26
N GLY A 26 -7.30 -14.27 9.71
CA GLY A 26 -6.07 -14.90 9.26
C GLY A 26 -4.84 -14.47 10.06
N GLY A 27 -3.71 -14.38 9.38
CA GLY A 27 -2.39 -14.05 9.91
C GLY A 27 -1.37 -15.09 9.49
N ASP A 28 -0.48 -14.77 8.53
CA ASP A 28 0.63 -15.59 8.01
C ASP A 28 0.20 -17.01 7.60
N VAL A 29 -0.97 -17.16 7.01
CA VAL A 29 -1.52 -18.47 6.58
C VAL A 29 -2.11 -18.36 5.19
N GLN A 30 -1.80 -19.32 4.32
CA GLN A 30 -2.49 -19.51 3.06
C GLN A 30 -3.91 -20.00 3.32
N ALA A 31 -4.93 -19.26 2.89
CA ALA A 31 -6.33 -19.56 3.19
C ALA A 31 -6.80 -20.90 2.61
N ASP A 32 -6.17 -21.39 1.54
CA ASP A 32 -6.44 -22.66 0.90
C ASP A 32 -5.49 -23.79 1.32
N ALA A 33 -4.55 -23.54 2.24
CA ALA A 33 -3.62 -24.55 2.69
C ALA A 33 -4.35 -25.81 3.19
N GLY A 34 -4.12 -26.92 2.50
CA GLY A 34 -4.81 -28.20 2.77
C GLY A 34 -6.31 -28.18 2.44
N GLY A 35 -6.84 -27.18 1.72
CA GLY A 35 -8.21 -27.09 1.29
C GLY A 35 -9.25 -26.82 2.40
N GLN A 36 -8.81 -26.44 3.61
CA GLN A 36 -9.69 -26.44 4.78
C GLN A 36 -9.98 -25.07 5.38
N TYR A 37 -9.13 -24.07 5.16
CA TYR A 37 -9.24 -22.82 5.92
C TYR A 37 -10.21 -21.81 5.33
N LEU A 38 -10.52 -21.85 4.05
CA LEU A 38 -11.49 -20.95 3.42
C LEU A 38 -12.82 -20.93 4.19
N ASP A 39 -13.43 -22.10 4.39
CA ASP A 39 -14.70 -22.20 5.10
C ASP A 39 -14.58 -21.88 6.59
N HIS A 40 -13.41 -22.02 7.18
CA HIS A 40 -13.18 -21.60 8.57
C HIS A 40 -13.26 -20.07 8.69
N TYR A 41 -12.59 -19.32 7.81
CA TYR A 41 -12.62 -17.86 7.84
C TYR A 41 -14.00 -17.31 7.45
N ARG A 42 -14.68 -17.91 6.47
CA ARG A 42 -16.06 -17.59 6.11
C ARG A 42 -17.01 -17.79 7.29
N SER A 43 -16.89 -18.94 7.98
CA SER A 43 -17.67 -19.19 9.19
C SER A 43 -17.35 -18.23 10.33
N MET A 44 -16.10 -17.77 10.45
CA MET A 44 -15.70 -16.77 11.43
C MET A 44 -16.33 -15.40 11.12
N ALA A 45 -16.33 -14.97 9.85
CA ALA A 45 -16.99 -13.73 9.42
C ALA A 45 -18.50 -13.76 9.70
N GLU A 46 -19.19 -14.88 9.39
CA GLU A 46 -20.60 -15.08 9.77
C GLU A 46 -20.81 -14.96 11.29
N GLY A 47 -19.90 -15.53 12.07
CA GLY A 47 -19.97 -15.44 13.52
C GLY A 47 -19.82 -14.01 14.01
N ILE A 48 -18.85 -13.25 13.48
CA ILE A 48 -18.61 -11.86 13.88
C ILE A 48 -19.85 -11.02 13.63
N ILE A 49 -20.45 -11.10 12.41
CA ILE A 49 -21.65 -10.32 12.10
C ILE A 49 -22.85 -10.74 12.93
N THR A 50 -23.01 -12.05 13.20
CA THR A 50 -24.06 -12.55 14.10
C THR A 50 -23.87 -11.99 15.50
N GLY A 51 -22.63 -11.94 16.00
CA GLY A 51 -22.32 -11.40 17.32
C GLY A 51 -22.60 -9.89 17.43
N ILE A 52 -22.36 -9.13 16.38
CA ILE A 52 -22.59 -7.66 16.35
C ILE A 52 -24.07 -7.33 16.21
N THR A 53 -24.78 -7.99 15.30
CA THR A 53 -26.14 -7.61 14.91
C THR A 53 -27.24 -8.44 15.58
N GLY A 54 -26.93 -9.64 16.05
CA GLY A 54 -27.89 -10.64 16.51
C GLY A 54 -28.55 -11.43 15.38
N GLU A 55 -28.22 -11.15 14.11
CA GLU A 55 -28.78 -11.78 12.93
C GLU A 55 -27.70 -12.57 12.19
N THR A 56 -28.09 -13.71 11.60
CA THR A 56 -27.17 -14.57 10.83
C THR A 56 -27.28 -14.26 9.34
N VAL A 57 -26.13 -14.02 8.70
CA VAL A 57 -25.99 -13.85 7.26
C VAL A 57 -25.04 -14.93 6.74
N PRO A 58 -25.42 -15.74 5.75
CA PRO A 58 -24.49 -16.63 5.04
C PRO A 58 -23.36 -15.84 4.36
N TRP A 59 -22.16 -16.39 4.37
CA TRP A 59 -20.96 -15.70 3.88
C TRP A 59 -21.02 -15.32 2.39
N ASP A 60 -21.85 -16.01 1.60
CA ASP A 60 -22.05 -15.81 0.16
C ASP A 60 -23.30 -14.99 -0.17
N GLU A 61 -24.03 -14.54 0.84
CA GLU A 61 -25.23 -13.70 0.66
C GLU A 61 -24.87 -12.21 0.75
N VAL A 62 -25.28 -11.44 -0.26
CA VAL A 62 -25.17 -9.98 -0.24
C VAL A 62 -26.22 -9.42 0.73
N SER A 63 -25.76 -8.75 1.77
CA SER A 63 -26.62 -8.19 2.82
C SER A 63 -26.05 -6.88 3.36
N PRO A 64 -26.90 -5.87 3.64
CA PRO A 64 -26.47 -4.63 4.30
C PRO A 64 -26.00 -4.86 5.73
N LEU A 65 -26.21 -6.03 6.30
CA LEU A 65 -25.72 -6.36 7.64
C LEU A 65 -24.19 -6.42 7.67
N TRP A 66 -23.52 -6.75 6.54
CA TRP A 66 -22.07 -6.73 6.44
C TRP A 66 -21.47 -5.34 6.70
N ASP A 67 -22.20 -4.25 6.40
CA ASP A 67 -21.74 -2.86 6.63
C ASP A 67 -21.52 -2.54 8.13
N ASN A 68 -21.92 -3.42 9.05
CA ASN A 68 -21.70 -3.24 10.48
C ASN A 68 -20.31 -3.67 10.97
N ALA A 69 -19.49 -4.27 10.10
CA ALA A 69 -18.16 -4.76 10.46
C ALA A 69 -17.20 -4.60 9.30
N LEU A 70 -16.22 -3.72 9.42
CA LEU A 70 -15.14 -3.58 8.43
C LEU A 70 -14.19 -4.77 8.55
N MET A 71 -14.19 -5.67 7.54
CA MET A 71 -13.45 -6.93 7.57
C MET A 71 -12.47 -7.07 6.42
N THR A 72 -11.37 -7.77 6.71
CA THR A 72 -10.39 -8.21 5.71
C THR A 72 -9.73 -9.52 6.14
N TYR A 73 -8.87 -10.03 5.28
CA TYR A 73 -8.06 -11.22 5.53
C TYR A 73 -6.58 -10.92 5.35
N HIS A 74 -5.76 -11.28 6.35
CA HIS A 74 -4.31 -11.21 6.29
C HIS A 74 -3.74 -12.50 5.68
N PRO A 75 -3.13 -12.44 4.48
CA PRO A 75 -2.53 -13.61 3.83
C PRO A 75 -1.18 -13.97 4.43
N ASP A 76 -0.54 -15.01 3.90
CA ASP A 76 0.88 -15.31 4.10
C ASP A 76 1.71 -14.67 2.98
N GLY A 77 2.90 -14.19 3.30
CA GLY A 77 3.83 -13.56 2.36
C GLY A 77 4.43 -14.48 1.29
N SER A 78 4.09 -15.76 1.23
CA SER A 78 4.59 -16.73 0.25
C SER A 78 3.82 -18.06 0.26
N PRO A 79 3.50 -18.67 -0.88
CA PRO A 79 3.78 -18.18 -2.23
C PRO A 79 2.75 -17.16 -2.75
N LEU A 80 1.52 -17.15 -2.20
CA LEU A 80 0.42 -16.29 -2.60
C LEU A 80 0.27 -15.17 -1.58
N ILE A 81 0.41 -13.94 -2.04
CA ILE A 81 0.59 -12.76 -1.19
C ILE A 81 -0.62 -11.83 -1.12
N ASN A 82 -1.65 -12.07 -1.93
CA ASN A 82 -2.84 -11.24 -2.01
C ASN A 82 -4.06 -11.99 -1.46
N SER A 83 -4.76 -11.41 -0.52
CA SER A 83 -6.03 -11.96 0.01
C SER A 83 -7.15 -12.03 -1.04
N SER A 84 -7.06 -11.17 -2.05
CA SER A 84 -7.98 -11.13 -3.19
C SER A 84 -8.09 -12.46 -3.94
N LEU A 85 -7.03 -13.27 -3.93
CA LEU A 85 -6.99 -14.57 -4.57
C LEU A 85 -8.04 -15.56 -4.02
N TRP A 86 -8.52 -15.35 -2.79
CA TRP A 86 -9.46 -16.25 -2.13
C TRP A 86 -10.80 -15.61 -1.83
N PHE A 87 -10.81 -14.32 -1.41
CA PHE A 87 -11.97 -13.69 -0.80
C PHE A 87 -12.48 -12.44 -1.50
N HIS A 88 -11.88 -12.06 -2.64
CA HIS A 88 -12.26 -10.81 -3.32
C HIS A 88 -13.76 -10.71 -3.59
N ASN A 89 -14.40 -11.81 -3.98
CA ASN A 89 -15.81 -11.86 -4.31
C ASN A 89 -16.74 -12.14 -3.11
N ASP A 90 -16.19 -12.43 -1.95
CA ASP A 90 -16.99 -12.69 -0.75
C ASP A 90 -17.60 -11.38 -0.24
N PRO A 91 -18.93 -11.29 0.00
CA PRO A 91 -19.61 -10.07 0.45
C PRO A 91 -19.12 -9.50 1.79
N TRP A 92 -18.58 -10.35 2.66
CA TRP A 92 -18.05 -9.94 3.97
C TRP A 92 -16.68 -9.25 3.90
N MET A 93 -15.98 -9.37 2.79
CA MET A 93 -14.65 -8.82 2.58
C MET A 93 -14.74 -7.38 2.08
N ASP A 94 -14.38 -6.40 2.89
CA ASP A 94 -14.50 -4.98 2.53
C ASP A 94 -13.31 -4.47 1.71
N PHE A 95 -12.10 -4.94 2.02
CA PHE A 95 -10.89 -4.55 1.31
C PHE A 95 -9.87 -5.68 1.25
N ASN A 96 -9.07 -5.69 0.20
CA ASN A 96 -7.99 -6.65 0.03
C ASN A 96 -6.78 -6.26 0.88
N MET A 97 -6.03 -7.25 1.34
CA MET A 97 -4.77 -7.06 2.05
C MET A 97 -3.66 -7.86 1.39
N ILE A 98 -2.46 -7.29 1.40
CA ILE A 98 -1.27 -7.89 0.82
C ILE A 98 -0.21 -8.03 1.89
N GLU A 99 0.49 -9.17 1.89
CA GLU A 99 1.74 -9.38 2.60
C GLU A 99 2.84 -9.71 1.59
N THR A 100 3.89 -8.91 1.52
CA THR A 100 5.05 -9.19 0.66
C THR A 100 6.25 -9.73 1.42
N HIS A 101 6.25 -9.62 2.74
CA HIS A 101 7.34 -10.04 3.59
C HIS A 101 8.69 -9.51 3.04
N LYS A 102 9.62 -10.38 2.64
CA LYS A 102 10.95 -10.01 2.13
C LYS A 102 10.98 -9.63 0.64
N SER A 103 9.88 -9.85 -0.08
CA SER A 103 9.81 -9.65 -1.54
C SER A 103 9.46 -8.21 -1.89
N ARG A 104 10.33 -7.28 -1.50
CA ARG A 104 10.13 -5.83 -1.71
C ARG A 104 9.94 -5.46 -3.19
N GLU A 105 10.57 -6.22 -4.07
CA GLU A 105 10.47 -6.06 -5.52
C GLU A 105 9.07 -6.34 -6.08
N LYS A 106 8.21 -7.03 -5.33
CA LYS A 106 6.85 -7.40 -5.76
C LYS A 106 5.78 -6.38 -5.37
N VAL A 107 6.09 -5.42 -4.50
CA VAL A 107 5.10 -4.51 -3.89
C VAL A 107 4.23 -3.82 -4.94
N TYR A 108 4.85 -3.16 -5.94
CA TYR A 108 4.12 -2.44 -6.97
C TYR A 108 3.19 -3.36 -7.75
N GLN A 109 3.71 -4.49 -8.22
CA GLN A 109 2.95 -5.44 -9.03
C GLN A 109 1.80 -6.07 -8.25
N ALA A 110 2.00 -6.42 -6.98
CA ALA A 110 0.98 -7.01 -6.14
C ALA A 110 -0.22 -6.07 -5.94
N VAL A 111 0.04 -4.79 -5.67
CA VAL A 111 -1.02 -3.78 -5.55
C VAL A 111 -1.71 -3.54 -6.89
N GLN A 112 -0.95 -3.45 -7.99
CA GLN A 112 -1.50 -3.28 -9.34
C GLN A 112 -2.41 -4.45 -9.75
N GLN A 113 -2.08 -5.66 -9.35
CA GLN A 113 -2.92 -6.83 -9.60
C GLN A 113 -4.30 -6.67 -8.98
N ASP A 114 -4.37 -6.22 -7.72
CA ASP A 114 -5.66 -6.00 -7.05
C ASP A 114 -6.39 -4.76 -7.60
N TYR A 115 -5.65 -3.68 -7.89
CA TYR A 115 -6.20 -2.44 -8.44
C TYR A 115 -6.86 -2.63 -9.81
N ALA A 116 -6.34 -3.56 -10.63
CA ALA A 116 -6.84 -3.88 -11.96
C ALA A 116 -7.98 -4.90 -11.96
N MET A 117 -8.43 -5.38 -10.79
CA MET A 117 -9.53 -6.36 -10.74
C MET A 117 -10.85 -5.75 -11.15
N ASP A 118 -11.64 -6.54 -11.84
CA ASP A 118 -13.04 -6.20 -12.18
C ASP A 118 -13.91 -6.10 -10.91
N ALA A 119 -15.16 -5.66 -11.10
CA ALA A 119 -16.12 -5.57 -10.00
C ALA A 119 -16.31 -6.92 -9.27
N PRO A 120 -16.45 -6.88 -7.93
CA PRO A 120 -16.60 -5.71 -7.08
C PRO A 120 -15.27 -4.96 -6.90
N VAL A 121 -15.28 -3.65 -7.09
CA VAL A 121 -14.07 -2.83 -6.83
C VAL A 121 -13.87 -2.71 -5.32
N LYS A 122 -12.73 -3.14 -4.84
CA LYS A 122 -12.37 -3.08 -3.41
C LYS A 122 -11.04 -2.35 -3.21
N PRO A 123 -10.91 -1.55 -2.15
CA PRO A 123 -9.62 -1.00 -1.76
C PRO A 123 -8.61 -2.09 -1.49
N THR A 124 -7.33 -1.80 -1.68
CA THR A 124 -6.22 -2.72 -1.34
C THR A 124 -5.25 -2.04 -0.38
N VAL A 125 -4.88 -2.74 0.69
CA VAL A 125 -3.93 -2.27 1.70
C VAL A 125 -2.68 -3.15 1.68
N MET A 126 -1.51 -2.52 1.63
CA MET A 126 -0.25 -3.20 1.94
C MET A 126 -0.18 -3.41 3.45
N GLY A 127 -0.64 -4.58 3.89
CA GLY A 127 -0.81 -4.92 5.31
C GLY A 127 0.47 -5.33 5.99
N GLU A 128 1.37 -6.05 5.28
CA GLU A 128 2.65 -6.48 5.83
C GLU A 128 3.76 -6.43 4.76
N PRO A 129 4.46 -5.29 4.63
CA PRO A 129 5.67 -5.19 3.83
C PRO A 129 6.89 -5.73 4.59
N ASP A 130 8.08 -5.67 4.00
CA ASP A 130 9.32 -5.93 4.74
C ASP A 130 9.53 -4.86 5.83
N TYR A 131 10.15 -5.24 6.94
CA TYR A 131 10.34 -4.39 8.12
C TYR A 131 11.69 -3.66 8.07
N GLU A 132 11.71 -2.41 8.53
CA GLU A 132 12.95 -1.67 8.74
C GLU A 132 13.80 -2.30 9.84
N GLY A 133 15.12 -2.35 9.64
CA GLY A 133 16.10 -2.84 10.60
C GLY A 133 16.94 -4.00 10.11
N SER A 134 17.66 -4.62 11.03
CA SER A 134 18.62 -5.67 10.72
C SER A 134 18.02 -7.05 10.92
N ARG A 135 18.33 -7.95 10.01
CA ARG A 135 18.11 -9.40 10.13
C ARG A 135 19.42 -10.13 9.84
N PRO A 136 19.58 -11.40 10.21
CA PRO A 136 20.73 -12.16 9.76
C PRO A 136 20.89 -12.08 8.24
N ASN A 137 22.04 -11.56 7.80
CA ASN A 137 22.41 -11.38 6.38
C ASN A 137 21.57 -10.36 5.57
N MET A 138 20.76 -9.52 6.19
CA MET A 138 20.01 -8.49 5.50
C MET A 138 19.77 -7.26 6.40
N VAL A 139 19.93 -6.07 5.81
CA VAL A 139 19.57 -4.81 6.44
C VAL A 139 18.55 -4.11 5.56
N THR A 140 17.39 -3.77 6.13
CA THR A 140 16.38 -2.97 5.48
C THR A 140 16.47 -1.55 6.04
N ALA A 141 17.03 -0.65 5.26
CA ALA A 141 17.17 0.76 5.60
C ALA A 141 15.89 1.56 5.33
N GLY A 142 15.79 2.76 5.86
CA GLY A 142 14.63 3.64 5.70
C GLY A 142 14.25 3.92 4.25
N ILE A 143 15.22 3.96 3.32
CA ILE A 143 14.95 4.10 1.88
C ILE A 143 14.09 2.93 1.32
N HIS A 144 14.30 1.71 1.79
CA HIS A 144 13.49 0.57 1.35
C HIS A 144 12.06 0.68 1.87
N MET A 145 11.86 1.27 3.05
CA MET A 145 10.52 1.55 3.58
C MET A 145 9.81 2.61 2.74
N ARG A 146 10.52 3.68 2.34
CA ARG A 146 9.97 4.70 1.43
C ARG A 146 9.59 4.11 0.08
N ARG A 147 10.45 3.27 -0.50
CA ARG A 147 10.17 2.58 -1.79
C ARG A 147 8.92 1.73 -1.70
N GLN A 148 8.79 0.89 -0.67
CA GLN A 148 7.60 0.06 -0.48
C GLN A 148 6.33 0.91 -0.31
N ALA A 149 6.37 1.95 0.52
CA ALA A 149 5.22 2.81 0.74
C ALA A 149 4.82 3.58 -0.52
N LEU A 150 5.78 4.20 -1.22
CA LEU A 150 5.51 4.98 -2.43
C LEU A 150 5.09 4.07 -3.59
N HIS A 151 5.71 2.90 -3.77
CA HIS A 151 5.24 1.91 -4.74
C HIS A 151 3.79 1.48 -4.45
N SER A 152 3.42 1.28 -3.18
CA SER A 152 2.05 0.94 -2.82
C SER A 152 1.07 2.05 -3.20
N PHE A 153 1.32 3.30 -2.79
CA PHE A 153 0.41 4.40 -3.10
C PHE A 153 0.36 4.75 -4.58
N PHE A 154 1.49 4.70 -5.28
CA PHE A 154 1.54 4.94 -6.73
C PHE A 154 0.95 3.79 -7.55
N ALA A 155 0.79 2.63 -6.97
CA ALA A 155 0.06 1.50 -7.55
C ALA A 155 -1.45 1.54 -7.28
N GLY A 156 -1.94 2.47 -6.46
CA GLY A 156 -3.36 2.63 -6.13
C GLY A 156 -3.78 2.03 -4.78
N ALA A 157 -2.83 1.72 -3.88
CA ALA A 157 -3.18 1.23 -2.55
C ALA A 157 -3.95 2.25 -1.72
N ALA A 158 -4.91 1.75 -0.95
CA ALA A 158 -5.69 2.50 0.03
C ALA A 158 -4.98 2.67 1.38
N GLY A 159 -3.85 2.00 1.60
CA GLY A 159 -3.09 2.12 2.82
C GLY A 159 -1.79 1.34 2.78
N PHE A 160 -0.92 1.66 3.75
CA PHE A 160 0.38 1.03 3.96
C PHE A 160 0.65 0.89 5.44
N THR A 161 1.13 -0.26 5.87
CA THR A 161 1.52 -0.54 7.26
C THR A 161 3.04 -0.52 7.39
N TYR A 162 3.57 0.23 8.34
CA TYR A 162 4.99 0.26 8.64
C TYR A 162 5.32 -0.70 9.79
N GLY A 163 6.37 -1.46 9.64
CA GLY A 163 6.96 -2.27 10.71
C GLY A 163 8.45 -2.01 10.85
N GLY A 164 8.94 -2.06 12.08
CA GLY A 164 10.37 -1.92 12.37
C GLY A 164 10.88 -3.00 13.31
N LYS A 165 12.17 -3.40 13.14
CA LYS A 165 12.83 -4.43 13.89
C LYS A 165 14.31 -4.09 14.06
N ILE A 166 14.78 -3.93 15.30
CA ILE A 166 16.09 -3.30 15.54
C ILE A 166 17.28 -4.24 15.47
N ASP A 167 17.21 -5.52 15.78
CA ASP A 167 18.46 -6.26 15.93
C ASP A 167 18.59 -7.53 15.09
N GLN A 168 19.85 -7.97 14.95
CA GLN A 168 20.22 -9.15 14.19
C GLN A 168 19.71 -10.45 14.81
N ASP A 169 19.38 -10.44 16.09
CA ASP A 169 18.95 -11.62 16.86
C ASP A 169 17.42 -11.79 16.87
N GLY A 170 16.71 -10.92 16.18
CA GLY A 170 15.26 -10.99 16.13
C GLY A 170 14.54 -10.35 17.33
N ASN A 171 15.25 -9.60 18.15
CA ASN A 171 14.75 -8.96 19.37
C ASN A 171 14.24 -7.54 19.11
N GLY A 172 13.35 -7.36 18.18
CA GLY A 172 12.68 -6.06 17.94
C GLY A 172 11.31 -6.03 18.59
N PRO A 173 10.58 -4.90 18.57
CA PRO A 173 9.28 -4.75 19.23
C PRO A 173 8.22 -5.71 18.72
N LEU A 174 8.34 -6.22 17.51
CA LEU A 174 7.41 -7.22 16.95
C LEU A 174 7.59 -8.61 17.58
N TRP A 175 8.85 -8.98 17.94
CA TRP A 175 9.18 -10.34 18.39
C TRP A 175 9.68 -10.37 19.84
N SER A 176 10.11 -9.23 20.37
CA SER A 176 10.56 -9.08 21.75
C SER A 176 10.14 -7.72 22.28
N PRO A 177 9.06 -7.64 23.07
CA PRO A 177 8.52 -6.37 23.57
C PRO A 177 9.44 -5.67 24.59
N TYR A 178 10.57 -6.26 24.93
CA TYR A 178 11.41 -5.79 26.03
C TYR A 178 12.55 -4.86 25.61
N ASN A 179 12.90 -4.82 24.33
CA ASN A 179 14.07 -4.06 23.86
C ASN A 179 13.67 -2.93 22.91
N ASN A 180 13.96 -1.71 23.32
CA ASN A 180 14.15 -0.53 22.45
C ASN A 180 13.01 -0.10 21.50
N TRP A 181 11.75 -0.53 21.72
CA TRP A 181 10.64 -0.10 20.86
C TRP A 181 10.51 1.43 20.75
N LYS A 182 10.95 2.18 21.80
CA LYS A 182 10.95 3.65 21.79
C LYS A 182 11.99 4.23 20.83
N GLU A 183 13.12 3.55 20.66
CA GLU A 183 14.15 3.96 19.71
C GLU A 183 13.69 3.77 18.28
N MET A 184 12.90 2.72 18.02
CA MET A 184 12.33 2.44 16.70
C MET A 184 11.35 3.49 16.22
N LEU A 185 10.69 4.21 17.11
CA LEU A 185 9.85 5.34 16.73
C LEU A 185 10.65 6.47 16.05
N ASN A 186 11.98 6.49 16.21
CA ASN A 186 12.89 7.46 15.62
C ASN A 186 13.71 6.90 14.45
N MET A 187 13.36 5.70 13.93
CA MET A 187 14.03 5.18 12.74
C MET A 187 13.72 6.04 11.52
N GLU A 188 14.61 6.02 10.55
CA GLU A 188 14.50 6.82 9.32
C GLU A 188 13.19 6.55 8.57
N GLY A 189 12.82 5.27 8.43
CA GLY A 189 11.59 4.87 7.79
C GLY A 189 10.35 5.33 8.55
N ALA A 190 10.35 5.22 9.88
CA ALA A 190 9.25 5.72 10.72
C ALA A 190 9.02 7.23 10.50
N GLY A 191 10.09 8.02 10.50
CA GLY A 191 10.03 9.45 10.18
C GLY A 191 9.52 9.71 8.75
N SER A 192 10.01 8.92 7.80
CA SER A 192 9.60 9.02 6.39
C SER A 192 8.10 8.75 6.18
N MET A 193 7.48 7.87 6.97
CA MET A 193 6.03 7.62 6.88
C MET A 193 5.20 8.87 7.20
N THR A 194 5.66 9.70 8.13
CA THR A 194 5.03 11.00 8.44
C THR A 194 5.11 11.94 7.23
N ASN A 195 6.26 12.01 6.59
CA ASN A 195 6.48 12.84 5.40
C ASN A 195 5.62 12.38 4.23
N ILE A 196 5.60 11.07 3.95
CA ILE A 196 4.78 10.47 2.89
C ILE A 196 3.30 10.72 3.14
N LYS A 197 2.81 10.51 4.39
CA LYS A 197 1.42 10.82 4.75
C LYS A 197 1.07 12.28 4.47
N SER A 198 1.94 13.21 4.88
CA SER A 198 1.74 14.65 4.65
C SER A 198 1.71 14.97 3.16
N PHE A 199 2.59 14.36 2.36
CA PHE A 199 2.62 14.51 0.91
C PHE A 199 1.34 13.95 0.26
N CYS A 200 0.91 12.77 0.60
CA CYS A 200 -0.30 12.12 0.09
C CYS A 200 -1.55 12.98 0.37
N LEU A 201 -1.71 13.48 1.60
CA LEU A 201 -2.83 14.34 1.97
C LEU A 201 -2.80 15.68 1.22
N LYS A 202 -1.63 16.29 1.06
CA LYS A 202 -1.46 17.55 0.31
C LYS A 202 -1.80 17.42 -1.16
N HIS A 203 -1.57 16.26 -1.75
CA HIS A 203 -1.76 16.00 -3.17
C HIS A 203 -3.01 15.16 -3.47
N SER A 204 -3.99 15.08 -2.54
CA SER A 204 -5.28 14.40 -2.77
C SER A 204 -5.10 12.94 -3.19
N TRP A 205 -4.31 12.17 -2.46
CA TRP A 205 -4.02 10.78 -2.74
C TRP A 205 -5.23 9.92 -3.17
N PRO A 206 -6.45 10.03 -2.62
CA PRO A 206 -7.57 9.21 -3.10
C PRO A 206 -7.94 9.42 -4.57
N ASP A 207 -7.47 10.52 -5.18
CA ASP A 207 -7.74 10.87 -6.57
C ASP A 207 -6.61 10.44 -7.52
N TRP A 208 -5.58 9.75 -7.02
CA TRP A 208 -4.45 9.31 -7.82
C TRP A 208 -4.84 8.14 -8.72
N ILE A 209 -4.61 8.28 -10.00
CA ILE A 209 -4.80 7.22 -11.00
C ILE A 209 -3.43 6.74 -11.44
N PRO A 210 -3.05 5.48 -11.18
CA PRO A 210 -1.80 4.92 -11.69
C PRO A 210 -1.74 4.98 -13.23
N VAL A 211 -0.59 5.41 -13.76
CA VAL A 211 -0.37 5.53 -15.21
C VAL A 211 0.97 4.90 -15.59
N HIS A 212 1.00 4.13 -16.69
CA HIS A 212 2.15 3.30 -17.06
C HIS A 212 2.90 3.81 -18.30
N ASP A 213 2.29 4.67 -19.09
CA ASP A 213 2.80 5.16 -20.36
C ASP A 213 3.59 6.48 -20.25
N VAL A 214 3.66 7.06 -19.04
CA VAL A 214 4.41 8.29 -18.78
C VAL A 214 5.92 8.07 -18.88
N ILE A 215 6.44 6.93 -18.42
CA ILE A 215 7.89 6.69 -18.32
C ILE A 215 8.36 5.92 -19.56
N GLN A 216 9.06 6.63 -20.47
CA GLN A 216 9.46 6.08 -21.77
C GLN A 216 10.86 5.46 -21.77
N SER A 217 11.73 5.88 -20.87
CA SER A 217 13.09 5.33 -20.81
C SER A 217 13.56 5.21 -19.38
N ASN A 218 14.40 4.21 -19.14
CA ASN A 218 15.00 3.95 -17.83
C ASN A 218 13.95 3.79 -16.71
N ALA A 219 12.90 3.02 -17.01
CA ALA A 219 11.82 2.76 -16.06
C ALA A 219 12.31 2.03 -14.80
N GLY A 220 13.38 1.25 -14.91
CA GLY A 220 13.86 0.40 -13.81
C GLY A 220 12.98 -0.83 -13.61
N GLU A 221 13.31 -1.62 -12.59
CA GLU A 221 12.59 -2.85 -12.23
C GLU A 221 12.57 -3.04 -10.71
N GLY A 222 11.59 -3.76 -10.21
CA GLY A 222 11.46 -4.10 -8.78
C GLY A 222 11.47 -2.86 -7.89
N GLU A 223 12.32 -2.82 -6.87
CA GLU A 223 12.45 -1.67 -5.96
C GLU A 223 12.96 -0.39 -6.64
N ASN A 224 13.59 -0.49 -7.82
CA ASN A 224 14.11 0.66 -8.57
C ASN A 224 13.17 1.06 -9.72
N GLN A 225 11.98 0.48 -9.80
CA GLN A 225 11.00 0.84 -10.80
C GLN A 225 10.46 2.24 -10.56
N LYS A 226 10.59 3.13 -11.54
CA LYS A 226 9.93 4.44 -11.54
C LYS A 226 8.45 4.24 -11.83
N VAL A 227 7.61 4.98 -11.14
CA VAL A 227 6.15 4.84 -11.23
C VAL A 227 5.49 6.21 -11.24
N ALA A 228 4.32 6.31 -11.86
CA ALA A 228 3.62 7.56 -12.03
C ALA A 228 2.13 7.46 -11.71
N VAL A 229 1.56 8.58 -11.25
CA VAL A 229 0.12 8.76 -11.10
C VAL A 229 -0.31 10.09 -11.73
N PHE A 230 -1.54 10.15 -12.19
CA PHE A 230 -2.16 11.36 -12.72
C PHE A 230 -3.42 11.70 -11.93
N ILE A 231 -3.66 13.01 -11.74
CA ILE A 231 -4.84 13.54 -11.05
C ILE A 231 -5.62 14.42 -12.05
N PRO A 232 -6.66 13.89 -12.72
CA PRO A 232 -7.28 14.54 -13.87
C PRO A 232 -7.90 15.91 -13.57
N HIS A 233 -8.56 16.05 -12.42
CA HIS A 233 -9.26 17.32 -12.06
C HIS A 233 -8.34 18.43 -11.59
N LYS A 234 -7.02 18.18 -11.47
CA LYS A 234 -6.00 19.15 -11.05
C LYS A 234 -4.83 19.25 -12.02
N PRO A 235 -4.94 18.90 -13.30
CA PRO A 235 -3.88 18.53 -14.25
C PRO A 235 -2.49 18.39 -13.59
N LEU A 236 -2.36 17.36 -12.76
CA LEU A 236 -1.19 17.09 -11.94
C LEU A 236 -0.69 15.67 -12.21
N CYS A 237 0.56 15.53 -12.63
CA CYS A 237 1.25 14.26 -12.73
C CYS A 237 2.35 14.19 -11.65
N LEU A 238 2.39 13.08 -10.94
CA LEU A 238 3.44 12.78 -9.97
C LEU A 238 4.25 11.59 -10.49
N VAL A 239 5.57 11.68 -10.46
CA VAL A 239 6.45 10.59 -10.86
C VAL A 239 7.43 10.29 -9.73
N TYR A 240 7.41 9.08 -9.19
CA TYR A 240 8.35 8.64 -8.18
C TYR A 240 9.59 8.04 -8.84
N PHE A 241 10.73 8.52 -8.40
CA PHE A 241 12.08 8.06 -8.75
C PHE A 241 12.69 7.41 -7.50
N PRO A 242 12.78 6.08 -7.45
CA PRO A 242 13.39 5.37 -6.31
C PRO A 242 14.92 5.46 -6.28
N ASP A 243 15.51 6.05 -7.31
CA ASP A 243 16.93 6.35 -7.43
C ASP A 243 17.14 7.71 -8.12
N ASN A 244 18.39 8.17 -8.22
CA ASN A 244 18.72 9.45 -8.84
C ASN A 244 18.99 9.37 -10.36
N SER A 245 18.62 8.29 -11.02
CA SER A 245 18.83 8.13 -12.46
C SER A 245 17.79 8.89 -13.29
N ALA A 246 18.27 9.52 -14.37
CA ALA A 246 17.42 10.30 -15.28
C ALA A 246 16.42 9.40 -16.03
N ALA A 247 15.29 9.98 -16.44
CA ALA A 247 14.30 9.35 -17.30
C ALA A 247 13.76 10.32 -18.37
N SER A 248 13.19 9.76 -19.43
CA SER A 248 12.37 10.51 -20.38
C SER A 248 10.90 10.20 -20.12
N LEU A 249 10.10 11.25 -20.02
CA LEU A 249 8.66 11.19 -19.77
C LEU A 249 7.90 11.55 -21.04
N GLU A 250 6.78 10.86 -21.30
CA GLU A 250 5.80 11.20 -22.32
C GLU A 250 4.58 11.82 -21.62
N LEU A 251 4.24 13.04 -21.98
CA LEU A 251 3.25 13.81 -21.26
C LEU A 251 2.09 14.31 -22.16
N ALA A 252 2.15 14.04 -23.47
CA ALA A 252 1.15 14.54 -24.43
C ALA A 252 -0.27 14.05 -24.15
N SER A 253 -0.43 12.85 -23.58
CA SER A 253 -1.76 12.33 -23.17
C SER A 253 -2.34 12.97 -21.92
N TYR A 254 -1.55 13.73 -21.17
CA TYR A 254 -1.91 14.26 -19.85
C TYR A 254 -1.95 15.78 -19.78
N PHE A 255 -1.23 16.44 -20.68
CA PHE A 255 -1.12 17.91 -20.73
C PHE A 255 -1.18 18.39 -22.18
N ASP A 256 -1.61 19.63 -22.39
CA ASP A 256 -1.59 20.25 -23.70
C ASP A 256 -0.17 20.31 -24.28
N GLU A 257 0.01 19.90 -25.53
CA GLU A 257 1.32 19.78 -26.21
C GLU A 257 2.19 21.05 -26.19
N THR A 258 1.57 22.20 -26.08
CA THR A 258 2.23 23.53 -26.13
C THR A 258 2.29 24.22 -24.76
N GLY A 259 1.83 23.56 -23.70
CA GLY A 259 1.71 24.16 -22.38
C GLY A 259 3.04 24.25 -21.64
N ASP A 260 3.37 25.47 -21.12
CA ASP A 260 4.36 25.55 -20.05
C ASP A 260 3.88 24.75 -18.85
N MET A 261 4.74 23.93 -18.31
CA MET A 261 4.52 23.15 -17.09
C MET A 261 5.38 23.72 -15.97
N ASP A 262 4.89 23.62 -14.74
CA ASP A 262 5.69 23.86 -13.54
C ASP A 262 6.20 22.54 -13.01
N LEU A 263 7.51 22.43 -12.86
CA LEU A 263 8.20 21.28 -12.27
C LEU A 263 8.69 21.61 -10.88
N GLN A 264 8.55 20.65 -9.96
CA GLN A 264 9.09 20.76 -8.61
C GLN A 264 9.46 19.36 -8.10
N TRP A 265 10.64 19.23 -7.53
CA TRP A 265 11.03 18.01 -6.85
C TRP A 265 10.65 18.04 -5.37
N TYR A 266 10.26 16.89 -4.86
CA TYR A 266 10.01 16.64 -3.45
C TYR A 266 10.92 15.51 -2.95
N ASN A 267 11.55 15.74 -1.78
CA ASN A 267 12.37 14.74 -1.10
C ASN A 267 11.56 14.08 0.02
N PRO A 268 11.17 12.80 -0.12
CA PRO A 268 10.36 12.11 0.89
C PRO A 268 11.12 11.79 2.18
N ALA A 269 12.46 11.80 2.14
CA ALA A 269 13.28 11.58 3.34
C ALA A 269 13.28 12.79 4.29
N SER A 270 13.23 14.01 3.74
CA SER A 270 13.41 15.26 4.51
C SER A 270 12.22 16.22 4.48
N ASP A 271 11.10 15.84 3.85
CA ASP A 271 9.91 16.69 3.61
C ASP A 271 10.26 18.04 2.98
N SER A 272 11.21 18.06 2.06
CA SER A 272 11.69 19.29 1.44
C SER A 272 11.38 19.36 -0.05
N TYR A 273 11.26 20.59 -0.56
CA TYR A 273 10.92 20.86 -1.96
C TYR A 273 12.03 21.71 -2.59
N THR A 274 12.32 21.47 -3.88
CA THR A 274 13.09 22.43 -4.67
C THR A 274 12.27 23.66 -4.99
N GLU A 275 12.92 24.70 -5.56
CA GLU A 275 12.18 25.75 -6.24
C GLU A 275 11.40 25.20 -7.42
N ARG A 276 10.28 25.87 -7.75
CA ARG A 276 9.53 25.57 -8.97
C ARG A 276 10.26 26.15 -10.17
N ILE A 277 10.39 25.37 -11.21
CA ILE A 277 10.96 25.78 -12.48
C ILE A 277 9.93 25.58 -13.59
N LYS A 278 9.95 26.46 -14.57
CA LYS A 278 9.15 26.27 -15.79
C LYS A 278 9.88 25.37 -16.75
N ALA A 279 9.14 24.47 -17.38
CA ALA A 279 9.62 23.62 -18.43
C ALA A 279 8.56 23.49 -19.52
N ALA A 280 9.00 23.21 -20.73
CA ALA A 280 8.14 22.82 -21.83
C ALA A 280 8.57 21.45 -22.33
N ALA A 281 7.60 20.60 -22.63
CA ALA A 281 7.88 19.36 -23.34
C ALA A 281 8.19 19.66 -24.80
N ILE A 282 9.14 18.94 -25.37
CA ILE A 282 9.45 19.00 -26.80
C ILE A 282 8.76 17.77 -27.42
N GLU A 283 7.81 18.03 -28.32
CA GLU A 283 7.00 16.95 -28.93
C GLU A 283 6.39 16.01 -27.89
N GLY A 284 5.84 16.56 -26.79
CA GLY A 284 5.25 15.80 -25.69
C GLY A 284 6.26 15.16 -24.75
N LYS A 285 7.56 15.23 -25.00
CA LYS A 285 8.61 14.55 -24.24
C LYS A 285 9.38 15.50 -23.34
N LEU A 286 9.64 15.03 -22.11
CA LEU A 286 10.39 15.76 -21.10
C LEU A 286 11.50 14.85 -20.52
N LYS A 287 12.76 15.28 -20.65
CA LYS A 287 13.87 14.61 -19.99
C LYS A 287 14.12 15.25 -18.64
N VAL A 288 14.15 14.43 -17.57
CA VAL A 288 14.30 14.89 -16.20
C VAL A 288 15.35 14.06 -15.45
N SER A 289 15.96 14.70 -14.46
CA SER A 289 16.92 14.07 -13.54
C SER A 289 16.61 14.54 -12.13
N PRO A 290 16.47 13.64 -11.16
CA PRO A 290 16.39 14.03 -9.75
C PRO A 290 17.64 14.81 -9.30
N PRO A 291 17.55 15.59 -8.20
CA PRO A 291 18.73 16.21 -7.61
C PRO A 291 19.78 15.16 -7.21
N ASP A 292 21.04 15.35 -7.62
CA ASP A 292 22.15 14.37 -7.46
C ASP A 292 22.40 13.92 -6.02
N THR A 293 22.04 14.75 -5.04
CA THR A 293 22.26 14.48 -3.62
C THR A 293 21.11 13.71 -2.95
N TRP A 294 20.03 13.43 -3.67
CA TRP A 294 18.86 12.76 -3.13
C TRP A 294 18.86 11.27 -3.51
N ALA A 295 18.59 10.42 -2.56
CA ALA A 295 18.59 8.98 -2.79
C ALA A 295 17.33 8.52 -3.54
N ASP A 296 16.21 9.22 -3.31
CA ASP A 296 14.94 9.04 -3.97
C ASP A 296 14.19 10.38 -4.05
N ALA A 297 13.27 10.54 -4.98
CA ALA A 297 12.56 11.80 -5.19
C ALA A 297 11.19 11.62 -5.84
N ILE A 298 10.29 12.57 -5.64
CA ILE A 298 9.04 12.67 -6.40
C ILE A 298 9.09 13.94 -7.26
N LEU A 299 8.92 13.79 -8.57
CA LEU A 299 8.70 14.89 -9.48
C LEU A 299 7.21 15.24 -9.50
N ILE A 300 6.92 16.51 -9.30
CA ILE A 300 5.59 17.09 -9.34
C ILE A 300 5.50 17.94 -10.60
N ILE A 301 4.66 17.54 -11.55
CA ILE A 301 4.43 18.19 -12.84
C ILE A 301 3.03 18.79 -12.81
N ARG A 302 2.94 20.13 -12.96
CA ARG A 302 1.65 20.82 -13.01
C ARG A 302 1.45 21.40 -14.39
N GLY A 303 0.37 21.03 -15.07
CA GLY A 303 -0.13 21.72 -16.24
C GLY A 303 -0.77 23.08 -15.88
N LYS A 304 -0.99 23.87 -16.89
CA LYS A 304 -1.77 25.12 -16.76
C LYS A 304 -3.25 24.85 -16.78
#